data_a799baae08fa04d42fb599afc6dac681
#
_entry.id   a799baae08fa04d42fb599afc6dac681
#
_cell.length_a   1.000
_cell.length_b   1.000
_cell.length_c   1.000
_cell.angle_alpha   90.00
_cell.angle_beta   90.00
_cell.angle_gamma   90.00
#
_symmetry.space_group_name_H-M   'P 1'
#
loop_
_entity.id
_entity.type
_entity.pdbx_description
1 polymer ?
#
loop_
_entity_poly.entity_id
_entity_poly.type
_entity_poly.pdbx_seq_one_letter_code
_entity_poly.pdbx_strand_id
1 'polypeptide(L)'
;MKPMLVSDLAERCRRLKPIQPSTYTSWQKAIKPIEQLAVSDVTHATTLDYRMQQLKPWGPLGEGTLKARLWSLQSIWNVALEAQYVSDNPWVGTGKQYTKKRRKYGQKNFDDYLAFHNDPLFLGYWYHGFRLGELAGLLPEEIHTDTPIPYFDIKHNSVRRLKNDASIRQVPIHHLFMPYVDQLKTDYKWLGKTWSCKLAKKVGHGAHALRHSFITRMRRAGVEYSVAMALVGHTPLGETASYGEIYLEDLDRELQKLR
;
A
#
# COMPACT_ATOMS: atom_id res chain seq x y z
N MET A 1 5.35 -24.33 35.48
CA MET A 1 5.61 -24.01 34.04
C MET A 1 5.77 -22.49 33.91
N LYS A 2 6.76 -22.03 33.15
CA LYS A 2 6.94 -20.58 32.91
C LYS A 2 5.76 -20.06 32.06
N PRO A 3 5.11 -18.95 32.43
CA PRO A 3 3.97 -18.43 31.67
C PRO A 3 4.43 -18.01 30.26
N MET A 4 3.56 -18.21 29.25
CA MET A 4 3.80 -17.78 27.89
C MET A 4 3.69 -16.26 27.82
N LEU A 5 4.71 -15.59 27.33
CA LEU A 5 4.68 -14.13 27.13
C LEU A 5 3.99 -13.75 25.82
N VAL A 6 3.52 -12.52 25.73
CA VAL A 6 2.91 -11.98 24.49
C VAL A 6 3.90 -11.97 23.33
N SER A 7 5.18 -11.73 23.58
CA SER A 7 6.25 -11.87 22.59
C SER A 7 6.37 -13.30 22.02
N ASP A 8 6.28 -14.31 22.90
CA ASP A 8 6.35 -15.72 22.51
C ASP A 8 5.12 -16.13 21.70
N LEU A 9 3.93 -15.66 22.11
CA LEU A 9 2.68 -15.88 21.38
C LEU A 9 2.77 -15.33 19.95
N ALA A 10 3.20 -14.09 19.79
CA ALA A 10 3.32 -13.46 18.48
C ALA A 10 4.27 -14.22 17.55
N GLU A 11 5.40 -14.72 18.08
CA GLU A 11 6.36 -15.52 17.31
C GLU A 11 5.78 -16.89 16.91
N ARG A 12 5.04 -17.56 17.81
CA ARG A 12 4.35 -18.81 17.49
C ARG A 12 3.29 -18.60 16.41
N CYS A 13 2.47 -17.56 16.54
CA CYS A 13 1.46 -17.20 15.53
C CYS A 13 2.08 -16.91 14.16
N ARG A 14 3.24 -16.23 14.12
CA ARG A 14 3.98 -15.98 12.88
C ARG A 14 4.41 -17.25 12.18
N ARG A 15 4.82 -18.27 12.94
CA ARG A 15 5.23 -19.58 12.38
C ARG A 15 4.06 -20.37 11.84
N LEU A 16 2.90 -20.25 12.47
CA LEU A 16 1.68 -20.96 12.04
C LEU A 16 1.06 -20.33 10.79
N LYS A 17 1.10 -19.01 10.67
CA LYS A 17 0.49 -18.28 9.55
C LYS A 17 1.56 -17.49 8.80
N PRO A 18 1.89 -17.87 7.56
CA PRO A 18 2.80 -17.10 6.71
C PRO A 18 2.28 -15.67 6.51
N ILE A 19 3.01 -14.70 7.01
CA ILE A 19 2.67 -13.28 6.88
C ILE A 19 3.82 -12.52 6.22
N GLN A 20 3.47 -11.40 5.57
CA GLN A 20 4.47 -10.53 4.97
C GLN A 20 5.38 -9.90 6.04
N PRO A 21 6.67 -9.67 5.76
CA PRO A 21 7.60 -9.03 6.71
C PRO A 21 7.09 -7.70 7.26
N SER A 22 6.40 -6.90 6.44
CA SER A 22 5.78 -5.64 6.86
C SER A 22 4.64 -5.84 7.86
N THR A 23 3.87 -6.92 7.73
CA THR A 23 2.82 -7.30 8.69
C THR A 23 3.44 -7.70 10.01
N TYR A 24 4.50 -8.52 9.98
CA TYR A 24 5.22 -8.90 11.20
C TYR A 24 5.84 -7.69 11.91
N THR A 25 6.44 -6.76 11.17
CA THR A 25 6.92 -5.49 11.74
C THR A 25 5.79 -4.69 12.41
N SER A 26 4.58 -4.73 11.85
CA SER A 26 3.40 -4.09 12.46
C SER A 26 2.98 -4.80 13.74
N TRP A 27 3.02 -6.13 13.77
CA TRP A 27 2.78 -6.93 14.98
C TRP A 27 3.78 -6.59 16.08
N GLN A 28 5.08 -6.59 15.78
CA GLN A 28 6.13 -6.24 16.74
C GLN A 28 5.91 -4.85 17.36
N LYS A 29 5.58 -3.85 16.53
CA LYS A 29 5.25 -2.50 17.03
C LYS A 29 4.00 -2.48 17.90
N ALA A 30 3.02 -3.33 17.62
CA ALA A 30 1.78 -3.39 18.39
C ALA A 30 1.98 -4.07 19.75
N ILE A 31 2.74 -5.16 19.82
CA ILE A 31 2.98 -5.88 21.08
C ILE A 31 3.99 -5.16 22.00
N LYS A 32 4.86 -4.28 21.47
CA LYS A 32 5.97 -3.68 22.24
C LYS A 32 5.57 -3.15 23.63
N PRO A 33 4.44 -2.47 23.83
CA PRO A 33 4.04 -1.99 25.16
C PRO A 33 3.63 -3.10 26.13
N ILE A 34 3.31 -4.30 25.67
CA ILE A 34 2.79 -5.43 26.45
C ILE A 34 3.59 -6.72 26.24
N GLU A 35 4.74 -6.66 25.57
CA GLU A 35 5.50 -7.85 25.14
C GLU A 35 5.93 -8.76 26.28
N GLN A 36 6.11 -8.22 27.49
CA GLN A 36 6.53 -8.92 28.69
C GLN A 36 5.37 -9.42 29.56
N LEU A 37 4.13 -9.09 29.22
CA LEU A 37 2.97 -9.60 29.95
C LEU A 37 2.80 -11.10 29.66
N ALA A 38 2.34 -11.84 30.66
CA ALA A 38 1.84 -13.19 30.42
C ALA A 38 0.56 -13.13 29.59
N VAL A 39 0.39 -14.04 28.67
CA VAL A 39 -0.81 -14.11 27.81
C VAL A 39 -2.09 -14.25 28.63
N SER A 40 -2.03 -14.97 29.74
CA SER A 40 -3.12 -15.12 30.72
C SER A 40 -3.58 -13.80 31.36
N ASP A 41 -2.69 -12.82 31.41
CA ASP A 41 -2.96 -11.54 32.09
C ASP A 41 -3.51 -10.48 31.11
N VAL A 42 -3.60 -10.83 29.82
CA VAL A 42 -4.18 -9.94 28.80
C VAL A 42 -5.69 -10.08 28.79
N THR A 43 -6.36 -9.17 29.44
CA THR A 43 -7.82 -9.08 29.61
C THR A 43 -8.41 -7.87 28.91
N HIS A 44 -9.71 -7.68 28.96
CA HIS A 44 -10.36 -6.44 28.52
C HIS A 44 -9.84 -5.20 29.26
N ALA A 45 -9.51 -5.30 30.55
CA ALA A 45 -8.88 -4.20 31.29
C ALA A 45 -7.53 -3.81 30.66
N THR A 46 -6.71 -4.79 30.33
CA THR A 46 -5.43 -4.56 29.63
C THR A 46 -5.64 -3.80 28.30
N THR A 47 -6.73 -4.07 27.57
CA THR A 47 -7.01 -3.35 26.31
C THR A 47 -7.38 -1.90 26.54
N LEU A 48 -8.03 -1.56 27.66
CA LEU A 48 -8.34 -0.19 28.06
C LEU A 48 -7.06 0.55 28.41
N ASP A 49 -6.24 -0.04 29.28
CA ASP A 49 -4.94 0.54 29.69
C ASP A 49 -4.03 0.77 28.49
N TYR A 50 -3.92 -0.21 27.58
CA TYR A 50 -3.16 -0.07 26.35
C TYR A 50 -3.62 1.14 25.53
N ARG A 51 -4.93 1.33 25.36
CA ARG A 51 -5.46 2.47 24.60
C ARG A 51 -5.16 3.80 25.28
N MET A 52 -5.36 3.89 26.60
CA MET A 52 -5.09 5.09 27.37
C MET A 52 -3.61 5.47 27.32
N GLN A 53 -2.72 4.51 27.49
CA GLN A 53 -1.27 4.74 27.44
C GLN A 53 -0.74 5.08 26.05
N GLN A 54 -1.37 4.62 24.99
CA GLN A 54 -0.88 4.80 23.62
C GLN A 54 -1.50 5.98 22.89
N LEU A 55 -2.70 6.43 23.26
CA LEU A 55 -3.41 7.51 22.56
C LEU A 55 -2.99 8.88 23.03
N LYS A 56 -2.77 9.83 22.12
CA LYS A 56 -2.62 11.25 22.44
C LYS A 56 -3.90 11.81 23.11
N PRO A 57 -3.77 12.76 24.07
CA PRO A 57 -2.56 13.50 24.44
C PRO A 57 -1.64 12.77 25.43
N TRP A 58 -2.08 11.69 26.07
CA TRP A 58 -1.35 10.99 27.12
C TRP A 58 -0.26 10.05 26.59
N GLY A 59 -0.46 9.49 25.38
CA GLY A 59 0.47 8.58 24.73
C GLY A 59 1.03 9.10 23.39
N PRO A 60 1.94 8.34 22.75
CA PRO A 60 2.67 8.77 21.56
C PRO A 60 1.86 8.77 20.26
N LEU A 61 0.67 8.13 20.21
CA LEU A 61 0.00 7.78 18.97
C LEU A 61 -1.24 8.63 18.69
N GLY A 62 -1.41 8.99 17.42
CA GLY A 62 -2.69 9.45 16.91
C GLY A 62 -3.65 8.28 16.66
N GLU A 63 -4.98 8.55 16.64
CA GLU A 63 -6.06 7.56 16.49
C GLU A 63 -5.84 6.57 15.34
N GLY A 64 -5.46 7.03 14.15
CA GLY A 64 -5.26 6.15 12.99
C GLY A 64 -4.12 5.14 13.17
N THR A 65 -3.06 5.51 13.88
CA THR A 65 -1.95 4.62 14.20
C THR A 65 -2.33 3.66 15.32
N LEU A 66 -3.04 4.15 16.34
CA LEU A 66 -3.56 3.29 17.41
C LEU A 66 -4.51 2.24 16.84
N LYS A 67 -5.46 2.63 15.99
CA LYS A 67 -6.37 1.71 15.30
C LYS A 67 -5.61 0.59 14.56
N ALA A 68 -4.56 0.94 13.83
CA ALA A 68 -3.74 -0.04 13.12
C ALA A 68 -3.04 -1.02 14.08
N ARG A 69 -2.55 -0.54 15.24
CA ARG A 69 -1.95 -1.41 16.28
C ARG A 69 -2.97 -2.34 16.92
N LEU A 70 -4.16 -1.84 17.25
CA LEU A 70 -5.25 -2.66 17.80
C LEU A 70 -5.68 -3.76 16.83
N TRP A 71 -5.73 -3.47 15.53
CA TRP A 71 -6.00 -4.50 14.52
C TRP A 71 -4.87 -5.52 14.41
N SER A 72 -3.62 -5.11 14.58
CA SER A 72 -2.49 -6.05 14.62
C SER A 72 -2.59 -6.97 15.82
N LEU A 73 -2.93 -6.45 17.01
CA LEU A 73 -3.16 -7.26 18.22
C LEU A 73 -4.33 -8.22 18.02
N GLN A 74 -5.46 -7.73 17.53
CA GLN A 74 -6.62 -8.58 17.20
C GLN A 74 -6.24 -9.70 16.22
N SER A 75 -5.41 -9.41 15.21
CA SER A 75 -4.94 -10.43 14.24
C SER A 75 -4.06 -11.50 14.88
N ILE A 76 -3.16 -11.13 15.79
CA ILE A 76 -2.33 -12.10 16.54
C ILE A 76 -3.22 -13.03 17.35
N TRP A 77 -4.15 -12.46 18.13
CA TRP A 77 -5.05 -13.24 18.97
C TRP A 77 -6.05 -14.09 18.19
N ASN A 78 -6.46 -13.69 16.98
CA ASN A 78 -7.26 -14.56 16.11
C ASN A 78 -6.47 -15.82 15.70
N VAL A 79 -5.20 -15.68 15.32
CA VAL A 79 -4.35 -16.84 15.00
C VAL A 79 -4.12 -17.70 16.25
N ALA A 80 -3.95 -17.08 17.41
CA ALA A 80 -3.77 -17.78 18.66
C ALA A 80 -5.03 -18.55 19.09
N LEU A 81 -6.22 -18.00 18.82
CA LEU A 81 -7.51 -18.63 19.07
C LEU A 81 -7.72 -19.83 18.13
N GLU A 82 -7.45 -19.66 16.82
CA GLU A 82 -7.48 -20.75 15.82
C GLU A 82 -6.55 -21.90 16.23
N ALA A 83 -5.38 -21.59 16.81
CA ALA A 83 -4.39 -22.54 17.28
C ALA A 83 -4.63 -23.05 18.72
N GLN A 84 -5.72 -22.65 19.37
CA GLN A 84 -6.08 -23.01 20.75
C GLN A 84 -5.04 -22.62 21.82
N TYR A 85 -4.22 -21.60 21.56
CA TYR A 85 -3.28 -21.04 22.54
C TYR A 85 -3.98 -20.13 23.56
N VAL A 86 -5.13 -19.59 23.19
CA VAL A 86 -5.98 -18.76 24.03
C VAL A 86 -7.44 -19.19 23.84
N SER A 87 -8.28 -18.94 24.83
CA SER A 87 -9.72 -19.25 24.79
C SER A 87 -10.57 -18.07 24.32
N ASP A 88 -10.01 -16.85 24.30
CA ASP A 88 -10.71 -15.62 23.94
C ASP A 88 -9.78 -14.61 23.28
N ASN A 89 -10.37 -13.64 22.57
CA ASN A 89 -9.64 -12.52 21.97
C ASN A 89 -10.16 -11.18 22.53
N PRO A 90 -9.50 -10.61 23.55
CA PRO A 90 -9.93 -9.37 24.20
C PRO A 90 -9.83 -8.13 23.30
N TRP A 91 -9.15 -8.22 22.14
CA TRP A 91 -8.95 -7.11 21.21
C TRP A 91 -10.07 -6.93 20.20
N VAL A 92 -11.06 -7.84 20.16
CA VAL A 92 -12.17 -7.77 19.21
C VAL A 92 -12.95 -6.46 19.39
N GLY A 93 -13.10 -5.73 18.28
CA GLY A 93 -13.88 -4.49 18.27
C GLY A 93 -13.21 -3.27 18.89
N THR A 94 -12.07 -3.42 19.58
CA THR A 94 -11.41 -2.31 20.31
C THR A 94 -10.96 -1.16 19.41
N GLY A 95 -10.74 -1.41 18.13
CA GLY A 95 -10.37 -0.40 17.14
C GLY A 95 -11.54 0.31 16.44
N LYS A 96 -12.80 -0.14 16.65
CA LYS A 96 -13.97 0.37 15.89
C LYS A 96 -14.23 1.86 16.13
N GLN A 97 -14.05 2.34 17.36
CA GLN A 97 -14.32 3.72 17.76
C GLN A 97 -13.33 4.74 17.17
N TYR A 98 -12.16 4.30 16.71
CA TYR A 98 -11.15 5.21 16.17
C TYR A 98 -11.34 5.39 14.67
N THR A 99 -11.42 6.63 14.22
CA THR A 99 -11.55 6.97 12.81
C THR A 99 -10.20 7.28 12.21
N LYS A 100 -9.83 6.57 11.16
CA LYS A 100 -8.72 6.99 10.32
C LYS A 100 -9.21 8.18 9.50
N LYS A 101 -8.80 9.41 9.86
CA LYS A 101 -9.05 10.58 8.99
C LYS A 101 -8.52 10.27 7.59
N ARG A 102 -9.41 10.18 6.61
CA ARG A 102 -9.00 10.04 5.21
C ARG A 102 -8.21 11.29 4.84
N ARG A 103 -6.96 11.11 4.46
CA ARG A 103 -6.19 12.20 3.85
C ARG A 103 -6.91 12.57 2.56
N LYS A 104 -7.50 13.76 2.51
CA LYS A 104 -7.98 14.35 1.27
C LYS A 104 -6.75 14.89 0.55
N TYR A 105 -6.26 14.15 -0.41
CA TYR A 105 -5.32 14.71 -1.37
C TYR A 105 -6.17 15.58 -2.28
N GLY A 106 -6.07 16.92 -2.17
CA GLY A 106 -6.69 17.83 -3.13
C GLY A 106 -6.21 17.47 -4.55
N GLN A 107 -6.95 17.88 -5.56
CA GLN A 107 -6.47 17.76 -6.93
C GLN A 107 -5.15 18.51 -7.03
N LYS A 108 -4.17 17.86 -7.61
CA LYS A 108 -2.86 18.43 -7.91
C LYS A 108 -2.77 18.62 -9.42
N ASN A 109 -2.32 19.79 -9.81
CA ASN A 109 -2.04 20.10 -11.21
C ASN A 109 -0.58 19.77 -11.51
N PHE A 110 -0.25 19.61 -12.79
CA PHE A 110 1.12 19.34 -13.21
C PHE A 110 2.07 20.45 -12.75
N ASP A 111 1.62 21.70 -12.86
CA ASP A 111 2.40 22.89 -12.50
C ASP A 111 2.76 22.98 -11.00
N ASP A 112 2.00 22.31 -10.12
CA ASP A 112 2.35 22.20 -8.70
C ASP A 112 3.70 21.49 -8.47
N TYR A 113 4.28 20.88 -9.53
CA TYR A 113 5.47 20.03 -9.49
C TYR A 113 6.63 20.51 -10.38
N LEU A 114 6.70 21.82 -10.70
CA LEU A 114 7.72 22.40 -11.60
C LEU A 114 9.14 21.87 -11.39
N ALA A 115 9.55 21.67 -10.13
CA ALA A 115 10.87 21.14 -9.80
C ALA A 115 11.10 19.66 -10.21
N PHE A 116 10.07 18.98 -10.71
CA PHE A 116 10.10 17.55 -11.05
C PHE A 116 9.70 17.27 -12.50
N HIS A 117 9.43 18.29 -13.32
CA HIS A 117 8.91 18.11 -14.69
C HIS A 117 9.83 17.29 -15.61
N ASN A 118 11.13 17.24 -15.30
CA ASN A 118 12.10 16.44 -16.03
C ASN A 118 12.57 15.20 -15.23
N ASP A 119 11.89 14.88 -14.13
CA ASP A 119 12.21 13.71 -13.32
C ASP A 119 11.45 12.49 -13.85
N PRO A 120 12.13 11.45 -14.38
CA PRO A 120 11.46 10.28 -14.95
C PRO A 120 10.57 9.54 -13.96
N LEU A 121 10.94 9.50 -12.65
CA LEU A 121 10.10 8.88 -11.65
C LEU A 121 8.80 9.68 -11.42
N PHE A 122 8.90 11.01 -11.38
CA PHE A 122 7.70 11.86 -11.28
C PHE A 122 6.77 11.62 -12.47
N LEU A 123 7.32 11.71 -13.69
CA LEU A 123 6.54 11.52 -14.92
C LEU A 123 5.94 10.12 -14.99
N GLY A 124 6.69 9.09 -14.62
CA GLY A 124 6.18 7.72 -14.54
C GLY A 124 5.01 7.57 -13.58
N TYR A 125 5.08 8.15 -12.37
CA TYR A 125 3.96 8.15 -11.44
C TYR A 125 2.79 9.01 -11.92
N TRP A 126 3.08 10.15 -12.54
CA TRP A 126 2.08 11.08 -13.04
C TRP A 126 1.24 10.47 -14.16
N TYR A 127 1.89 9.88 -15.16
CA TYR A 127 1.21 9.36 -16.35
C TYR A 127 0.60 7.96 -16.17
N HIS A 128 1.06 7.16 -15.18
CA HIS A 128 0.59 5.77 -15.05
C HIS A 128 -0.03 5.44 -13.69
N GLY A 129 0.07 6.32 -12.72
CA GLY A 129 -0.55 6.12 -11.41
C GLY A 129 -0.01 4.93 -10.61
N PHE A 130 1.21 4.50 -10.82
CA PHE A 130 1.84 3.38 -10.14
C PHE A 130 1.87 3.52 -8.61
N ARG A 131 1.89 2.39 -7.90
CA ARG A 131 2.32 2.38 -6.49
C ARG A 131 3.83 2.65 -6.42
N LEU A 132 4.29 3.22 -5.31
CA LEU A 132 5.70 3.60 -5.15
C LEU A 132 6.66 2.45 -5.51
N GLY A 133 6.42 1.24 -4.99
CA GLY A 133 7.27 0.09 -5.26
C GLY A 133 7.09 -0.55 -6.64
N GLU A 134 6.01 -0.25 -7.35
CA GLU A 134 5.79 -0.79 -8.70
C GLU A 134 6.78 -0.16 -9.69
N LEU A 135 6.84 1.16 -9.78
CA LEU A 135 7.74 1.86 -10.68
C LEU A 135 9.19 1.81 -10.19
N ALA A 136 9.44 2.08 -8.91
CA ALA A 136 10.80 2.08 -8.36
C ALA A 136 11.46 0.70 -8.33
N GLY A 137 10.68 -0.38 -8.41
CA GLY A 137 11.17 -1.75 -8.50
C GLY A 137 11.08 -2.35 -9.90
N LEU A 138 10.87 -1.54 -10.93
CA LEU A 138 10.82 -1.99 -12.31
C LEU A 138 12.21 -2.41 -12.78
N LEU A 139 12.29 -3.53 -13.48
CA LEU A 139 13.51 -4.04 -14.09
C LEU A 139 13.49 -3.78 -15.60
N PRO A 140 14.66 -3.65 -16.25
CA PRO A 140 14.75 -3.39 -17.69
C PRO A 140 13.95 -4.39 -18.54
N GLU A 141 13.97 -5.66 -18.18
CA GLU A 141 13.26 -6.75 -18.86
C GLU A 141 11.73 -6.70 -18.70
N GLU A 142 11.22 -5.80 -17.87
CA GLU A 142 9.78 -5.55 -17.68
C GLU A 142 9.29 -4.33 -18.48
N ILE A 143 10.17 -3.70 -19.28
CA ILE A 143 9.86 -2.54 -20.11
C ILE A 143 9.89 -2.97 -21.57
N HIS A 144 8.73 -3.04 -22.19
CA HIS A 144 8.54 -3.50 -23.56
C HIS A 144 8.23 -2.31 -24.47
N THR A 145 9.25 -1.83 -25.20
CA THR A 145 9.12 -0.69 -26.12
C THR A 145 8.98 -1.12 -27.58
N ASP A 146 9.41 -2.35 -27.91
CA ASP A 146 9.48 -2.88 -29.28
C ASP A 146 8.23 -3.73 -29.63
N THR A 147 7.07 -3.34 -29.12
CA THR A 147 5.79 -3.98 -29.33
C THR A 147 4.80 -2.98 -29.95
N PRO A 148 3.74 -3.46 -30.64
CA PRO A 148 2.73 -2.57 -31.24
C PRO A 148 2.11 -1.59 -30.25
N ILE A 149 1.93 -2.02 -29.01
CA ILE A 149 1.55 -1.19 -27.88
C ILE A 149 2.66 -1.31 -26.84
N PRO A 150 3.52 -0.31 -26.64
CA PRO A 150 4.54 -0.33 -25.60
C PRO A 150 3.91 -0.42 -24.21
N TYR A 151 4.48 -1.26 -23.32
CA TYR A 151 3.91 -1.47 -21.98
C TYR A 151 4.96 -1.80 -20.92
N PHE A 152 4.58 -1.62 -19.66
CA PHE A 152 5.26 -2.11 -18.48
C PHE A 152 4.60 -3.42 -18.01
N ASP A 153 5.40 -4.46 -17.77
CA ASP A 153 4.94 -5.73 -17.20
C ASP A 153 5.11 -5.69 -15.68
N ILE A 154 4.03 -5.41 -14.96
CA ILE A 154 4.04 -5.31 -13.51
C ILE A 154 3.79 -6.68 -12.89
N LYS A 155 4.86 -7.32 -12.43
CA LYS A 155 4.85 -8.66 -11.82
C LYS A 155 5.77 -8.74 -10.61
N HIS A 156 5.79 -9.87 -9.91
CA HIS A 156 6.82 -10.17 -8.91
C HIS A 156 8.18 -10.30 -9.61
N ASN A 157 9.22 -9.73 -9.00
CA ASN A 157 10.59 -9.88 -9.48
C ASN A 157 11.57 -9.98 -8.30
N SER A 158 12.88 -10.03 -8.58
CA SER A 158 13.93 -10.18 -7.57
C SER A 158 14.02 -9.03 -6.55
N VAL A 159 13.53 -7.84 -6.90
CA VAL A 159 13.61 -6.63 -6.06
C VAL A 159 12.24 -6.11 -5.61
N ARG A 160 11.15 -6.61 -6.21
CA ARG A 160 9.78 -6.16 -5.96
C ARG A 160 8.85 -7.32 -5.66
N ARG A 161 8.15 -7.24 -4.52
CA ARG A 161 7.00 -8.09 -4.23
C ARG A 161 5.72 -7.25 -4.24
N LEU A 162 4.77 -7.64 -5.05
CA LEU A 162 3.48 -6.97 -5.14
C LEU A 162 2.61 -7.28 -3.92
N LYS A 163 1.64 -6.42 -3.65
CA LYS A 163 0.77 -6.55 -2.47
C LYS A 163 -0.23 -7.69 -2.59
N ASN A 164 -0.75 -7.91 -3.79
CA ASN A 164 -1.75 -8.93 -4.12
C ASN A 164 -1.67 -9.24 -5.62
N ASP A 165 -2.33 -10.33 -6.05
CA ASP A 165 -2.34 -10.81 -7.43
C ASP A 165 -3.01 -9.82 -8.40
N ALA A 166 -4.04 -9.08 -7.96
CA ALA A 166 -4.65 -8.01 -8.76
C ALA A 166 -3.66 -6.88 -9.13
N SER A 167 -2.49 -6.85 -8.51
CA SER A 167 -1.42 -5.92 -8.88
C SER A 167 -0.59 -6.40 -10.07
N ILE A 168 -0.66 -7.69 -10.45
CA ILE A 168 0.01 -8.25 -11.63
C ILE A 168 -0.79 -7.79 -12.85
N ARG A 169 -0.14 -7.04 -13.74
CA ARG A 169 -0.80 -6.48 -14.91
C ARG A 169 0.18 -5.88 -15.92
N GLN A 170 -0.25 -5.77 -17.15
CA GLN A 170 0.39 -4.93 -18.16
C GLN A 170 -0.19 -3.51 -18.07
N VAL A 171 0.67 -2.51 -18.17
CA VAL A 171 0.28 -1.09 -18.16
C VAL A 171 0.86 -0.44 -19.40
N PRO A 172 0.04 0.04 -20.36
CA PRO A 172 0.56 0.71 -21.55
C PRO A 172 1.42 1.92 -21.19
N ILE A 173 2.38 2.24 -22.04
CA ILE A 173 3.25 3.40 -21.85
C ILE A 173 2.56 4.61 -22.47
N HIS A 174 2.30 5.63 -21.66
CA HIS A 174 1.73 6.89 -22.13
C HIS A 174 2.67 7.58 -23.13
N HIS A 175 2.14 8.09 -24.25
CA HIS A 175 2.95 8.68 -25.33
C HIS A 175 3.82 9.84 -24.84
N LEU A 176 3.36 10.69 -23.93
CA LEU A 176 4.13 11.78 -23.32
C LEU A 176 5.26 11.30 -22.40
N PHE A 177 5.22 10.02 -22.01
CA PHE A 177 6.28 9.42 -21.19
C PHE A 177 7.35 8.70 -22.02
N MET A 178 7.06 8.32 -23.26
CA MET A 178 7.99 7.59 -24.14
C MET A 178 9.41 8.19 -24.19
N PRO A 179 9.61 9.52 -24.28
CA PRO A 179 10.96 10.10 -24.31
C PRO A 179 11.79 9.87 -23.04
N TYR A 180 11.16 9.48 -21.94
CA TYR A 180 11.80 9.29 -20.64
C TYR A 180 11.98 7.81 -20.26
N VAL A 181 11.44 6.90 -21.06
CA VAL A 181 11.41 5.46 -20.74
C VAL A 181 12.80 4.86 -20.58
N ASP A 182 13.75 5.27 -21.45
CA ASP A 182 15.12 4.74 -21.38
C ASP A 182 15.86 5.16 -20.10
N GLN A 183 15.47 6.28 -19.50
CA GLN A 183 16.01 6.72 -18.23
C GLN A 183 15.55 5.84 -17.06
N LEU A 184 14.42 5.13 -17.19
CA LEU A 184 13.96 4.15 -16.21
C LEU A 184 14.72 2.80 -16.29
N LYS A 185 15.37 2.51 -17.41
CA LYS A 185 16.21 1.31 -17.59
C LYS A 185 17.49 1.37 -16.76
N THR A 186 17.78 2.51 -16.12
CA THR A 186 18.88 2.72 -15.19
C THR A 186 18.39 2.65 -13.73
N ASP A 187 19.19 2.15 -12.82
CA ASP A 187 19.02 1.82 -11.41
C ASP A 187 18.14 2.70 -10.48
N TYR A 188 16.89 2.94 -10.81
CA TYR A 188 15.97 3.67 -9.92
C TYR A 188 15.39 2.81 -8.77
N LYS A 189 15.57 1.50 -8.78
CA LYS A 189 14.98 0.56 -7.83
C LYS A 189 15.24 0.89 -6.35
N TRP A 190 16.35 1.52 -6.03
CA TRP A 190 16.74 1.90 -4.67
C TRP A 190 16.24 3.27 -4.23
N LEU A 191 15.77 4.11 -5.15
CA LEU A 191 15.48 5.51 -4.90
C LEU A 191 14.02 5.79 -4.51
N GLY A 192 13.09 4.84 -4.70
CA GLY A 192 11.66 5.09 -4.57
C GLY A 192 11.24 5.71 -3.24
N LYS A 193 11.66 5.15 -2.10
CA LYS A 193 11.30 5.69 -0.78
C LYS A 193 11.97 7.05 -0.53
N THR A 194 13.24 7.17 -0.83
CA THR A 194 14.02 8.41 -0.68
C THR A 194 13.46 9.51 -1.58
N TRP A 195 13.15 9.17 -2.83
CA TRP A 195 12.52 10.08 -3.78
C TRP A 195 11.15 10.57 -3.29
N SER A 196 10.30 9.67 -2.83
CA SER A 196 8.97 10.04 -2.28
C SER A 196 9.09 10.95 -1.06
N CYS A 197 10.13 10.80 -0.23
CA CYS A 197 10.42 11.72 0.87
C CYS A 197 10.89 13.09 0.37
N LYS A 198 11.72 13.15 -0.67
CA LYS A 198 12.13 14.41 -1.32
C LYS A 198 10.92 15.15 -1.89
N LEU A 199 10.06 14.42 -2.62
CA LEU A 199 8.80 14.95 -3.14
C LEU A 199 7.94 15.52 -1.99
N ALA A 200 7.75 14.77 -0.92
CA ALA A 200 6.94 15.19 0.22
C ALA A 200 7.48 16.46 0.91
N LYS A 201 8.80 16.60 1.01
CA LYS A 201 9.43 17.83 1.55
C LYS A 201 9.21 19.05 0.65
N LYS A 202 9.20 18.85 -0.67
CA LYS A 202 9.08 19.94 -1.65
C LYS A 202 7.64 20.39 -1.84
N VAL A 203 6.68 19.46 -1.94
CA VAL A 203 5.28 19.72 -2.33
C VAL A 203 4.25 19.31 -1.28
N GLY A 204 4.69 18.92 -0.07
CA GLY A 204 3.83 18.59 1.07
C GLY A 204 3.21 17.18 1.03
N HIS A 205 3.47 16.35 0.02
CA HIS A 205 2.91 15.00 -0.09
C HIS A 205 3.76 14.09 -0.99
N GLY A 206 3.83 12.81 -0.64
CA GLY A 206 4.62 11.82 -1.36
C GLY A 206 3.91 11.20 -2.57
N ALA A 207 4.57 10.24 -3.23
CA ALA A 207 4.14 9.59 -4.47
C ALA A 207 2.70 9.06 -4.48
N HIS A 208 2.17 8.65 -3.33
CA HIS A 208 0.79 8.15 -3.27
C HIS A 208 -0.27 9.20 -3.65
N ALA A 209 0.05 10.50 -3.46
CA ALA A 209 -0.82 11.58 -3.90
C ALA A 209 -0.89 11.69 -5.43
N LEU A 210 0.22 11.40 -6.14
CA LEU A 210 0.26 11.38 -7.61
C LEU A 210 -0.70 10.32 -8.16
N ARG A 211 -0.73 9.14 -7.55
CA ARG A 211 -1.69 8.07 -7.92
C ARG A 211 -3.15 8.50 -7.68
N HIS A 212 -3.44 9.20 -6.60
CA HIS A 212 -4.78 9.77 -6.39
C HIS A 212 -5.13 10.82 -7.46
N SER A 213 -4.18 11.67 -7.83
CA SER A 213 -4.36 12.64 -8.91
C SER A 213 -4.57 11.96 -10.25
N PHE A 214 -3.83 10.89 -10.55
CA PHE A 214 -4.02 10.07 -11.74
C PHE A 214 -5.45 9.51 -11.83
N ILE A 215 -5.93 8.83 -10.79
CA ILE A 215 -7.30 8.30 -10.76
C ILE A 215 -8.34 9.42 -10.93
N THR A 216 -8.09 10.60 -10.35
CA THR A 216 -8.98 11.75 -10.51
C THR A 216 -9.00 12.26 -11.95
N ARG A 217 -7.84 12.32 -12.62
CA ARG A 217 -7.74 12.73 -14.03
C ARG A 217 -8.42 11.72 -14.95
N MET A 218 -8.21 10.40 -14.76
CA MET A 218 -8.91 9.35 -15.49
C MET A 218 -10.42 9.54 -15.41
N ARG A 219 -10.95 9.73 -14.20
CA ARG A 219 -12.38 9.97 -13.99
C ARG A 219 -12.87 11.21 -14.72
N ARG A 220 -12.10 12.31 -14.74
CA ARG A 220 -12.47 13.56 -15.44
C ARG A 220 -12.38 13.43 -16.95
N ALA A 221 -11.48 12.61 -17.44
CA ALA A 221 -11.36 12.27 -18.85
C ALA A 221 -12.49 11.33 -19.34
N GLY A 222 -13.42 10.94 -18.46
CA GLY A 222 -14.53 10.05 -18.79
C GLY A 222 -14.09 8.59 -19.01
N VAL A 223 -12.95 8.19 -18.47
CA VAL A 223 -12.49 6.81 -18.53
C VAL A 223 -13.43 5.92 -17.72
N GLU A 224 -13.82 4.79 -18.29
CA GLU A 224 -14.64 3.81 -17.61
C GLU A 224 -14.00 3.33 -16.32
N TYR A 225 -14.81 3.13 -15.28
CA TYR A 225 -14.32 2.79 -13.94
C TYR A 225 -13.53 1.48 -13.90
N SER A 226 -14.01 0.45 -14.62
CA SER A 226 -13.33 -0.86 -14.70
C SER A 226 -11.93 -0.73 -15.30
N VAL A 227 -11.79 0.02 -16.39
CA VAL A 227 -10.51 0.28 -17.07
C VAL A 227 -9.57 1.09 -16.17
N ALA A 228 -10.08 2.13 -15.51
CA ALA A 228 -9.29 2.92 -14.57
C ALA A 228 -8.78 2.05 -13.39
N MET A 229 -9.60 1.11 -12.89
CA MET A 229 -9.21 0.19 -11.82
C MET A 229 -8.19 -0.85 -12.30
N ALA A 230 -8.34 -1.37 -13.52
CA ALA A 230 -7.38 -2.28 -14.14
C ALA A 230 -6.01 -1.60 -14.29
N LEU A 231 -5.95 -0.40 -14.85
CA LEU A 231 -4.71 0.40 -14.99
C LEU A 231 -3.97 0.57 -13.67
N VAL A 232 -4.70 0.85 -12.57
CA VAL A 232 -4.06 1.01 -11.26
C VAL A 232 -3.90 -0.30 -10.47
N GLY A 233 -4.38 -1.43 -10.96
CA GLY A 233 -4.29 -2.74 -10.26
C GLY A 233 -5.06 -2.72 -8.94
N HIS A 234 -6.30 -2.26 -8.98
CA HIS A 234 -7.29 -2.44 -7.93
C HIS A 234 -8.29 -3.50 -8.36
N THR A 235 -8.69 -4.36 -7.42
CA THR A 235 -9.85 -5.22 -7.64
C THR A 235 -11.09 -4.31 -7.73
N PRO A 236 -11.84 -4.34 -8.83
CA PRO A 236 -13.09 -3.61 -8.93
C PRO A 236 -14.07 -4.06 -7.85
N LEU A 237 -14.92 -3.15 -7.37
CA LEU A 237 -15.96 -3.46 -6.39
C LEU A 237 -17.27 -3.76 -7.12
N GLY A 238 -17.92 -4.89 -6.80
CA GLY A 238 -19.23 -5.28 -7.29
C GLY A 238 -19.19 -6.42 -8.32
N GLU A 239 -20.34 -7.04 -8.52
CA GLU A 239 -20.50 -8.19 -9.43
C GLU A 239 -20.29 -7.83 -10.91
N THR A 240 -20.62 -6.63 -11.31
CA THR A 240 -20.44 -6.10 -12.67
C THR A 240 -18.96 -6.02 -13.08
N ALA A 241 -18.05 -6.05 -12.14
CA ALA A 241 -16.61 -5.99 -12.37
C ALA A 241 -16.00 -7.31 -12.91
N SER A 242 -16.79 -8.40 -12.93
CA SER A 242 -16.37 -9.71 -13.43
C SER A 242 -16.81 -9.99 -14.88
N TYR A 243 -17.55 -9.08 -15.51
CA TYR A 243 -18.04 -9.24 -16.87
C TYR A 243 -17.08 -8.62 -17.90
N GLY A 244 -16.53 -9.47 -18.77
CA GLY A 244 -15.66 -9.10 -19.88
C GLY A 244 -14.17 -9.03 -19.51
N GLU A 245 -13.33 -9.31 -20.48
CA GLU A 245 -11.90 -9.14 -20.41
C GLU A 245 -11.53 -7.70 -20.85
N ILE A 246 -10.57 -7.12 -20.19
CA ILE A 246 -10.01 -5.79 -20.56
C ILE A 246 -8.65 -6.06 -21.21
N TYR A 247 -8.54 -5.78 -22.50
CA TYR A 247 -7.33 -6.00 -23.27
C TYR A 247 -6.36 -4.81 -23.18
N LEU A 248 -5.11 -5.03 -23.58
CA LEU A 248 -4.06 -4.00 -23.55
C LEU A 248 -4.43 -2.78 -24.43
N GLU A 249 -5.12 -3.04 -25.55
CA GLU A 249 -5.63 -2.04 -26.48
C GLU A 249 -6.66 -1.11 -25.83
N ASP A 250 -7.53 -1.65 -24.98
CA ASP A 250 -8.51 -0.87 -24.23
C ASP A 250 -7.83 0.01 -23.18
N LEU A 251 -6.86 -0.57 -22.46
CA LEU A 251 -6.07 0.15 -21.49
C LEU A 251 -5.29 1.30 -22.14
N ASP A 252 -4.68 1.04 -23.31
CA ASP A 252 -3.92 2.04 -24.05
C ASP A 252 -4.83 3.17 -24.54
N ARG A 253 -5.88 2.84 -25.26
CA ARG A 253 -6.85 3.82 -25.78
C ARG A 253 -7.35 4.77 -24.68
N GLU A 254 -7.65 4.23 -23.51
CA GLU A 254 -8.16 5.03 -22.40
C GLU A 254 -7.05 5.82 -21.68
N LEU A 255 -5.86 5.27 -21.57
CA LEU A 255 -4.71 5.95 -20.96
C LEU A 255 -4.29 7.17 -21.78
N GLN A 256 -4.28 7.05 -23.10
CA GLN A 256 -3.83 8.12 -24.01
C GLN A 256 -4.78 9.35 -24.04
N LYS A 257 -5.96 9.27 -23.43
CA LYS A 257 -6.86 10.42 -23.25
C LYS A 257 -6.33 11.43 -22.22
N LEU A 258 -5.40 11.02 -21.36
CA LEU A 258 -4.81 11.91 -20.37
C LEU A 258 -3.85 12.91 -21.01
N ARG A 259 -3.98 14.18 -20.61
CA ARG A 259 -3.07 15.26 -21.00
C ARG A 259 -2.24 15.71 -19.81
#